data_e7dbd316e6402b548d59e2e8b976a5bc
#
_entry.id   e7dbd316e6402b548d59e2e8b976a5bc
#
_cell.length_a   1.000
_cell.length_b   1.000
_cell.length_c   1.000
_cell.angle_alpha   90.00
_cell.angle_beta   90.00
_cell.angle_gamma   90.00
#
_symmetry.space_group_name_H-M   'P 1'
#
loop_
_entity.id
_entity.type
_entity.pdbx_description
1 polymer ?
#
loop_
_entity_poly.entity_id
_entity_poly.type
_entity_poly.pdbx_seq_one_letter_code
_entity_poly.pdbx_strand_id
1 'polypeptide(L)'
;HFNNGLESAANKNDTYDIVSNFTAGSSKDQIDLDISELETASSVVSGTTLNFVALDGANTNAVEITAGTTFVLEPVTGDNSNADGANATMYILDAGSNTYATADAAVDAFEDAGDFAIKHNANLSAGDAFLFAYENASSGVTLAAAFLNAADSNGDAARAAIANGTLDGIDLITFDDITDVTTFDATNFDLV
;
A
#
# COMPACT_ATOMS: atom_id res chain seq x y z
N HIS A 1 11.81 -8.97 13.59
CA HIS A 1 12.13 -9.64 12.33
C HIS A 1 10.93 -10.51 12.00
N PHE A 2 9.97 -9.95 11.30
CA PHE A 2 8.90 -10.73 10.70
C PHE A 2 9.43 -11.28 9.39
N ASN A 3 9.73 -12.56 9.38
CA ASN A 3 10.00 -13.30 8.18
C ASN A 3 8.64 -13.72 7.61
N ASN A 4 7.99 -12.80 6.90
CA ASN A 4 6.74 -13.11 6.25
C ASN A 4 7.03 -13.90 4.97
N GLY A 5 7.35 -15.18 5.15
CA GLY A 5 7.16 -16.11 4.05
C GLY A 5 5.67 -16.10 3.75
N LEU A 6 5.22 -15.30 2.78
CA LEU A 6 3.90 -15.46 2.19
C LEU A 6 3.80 -16.92 1.73
N GLU A 7 3.29 -17.75 2.63
CA GLU A 7 3.15 -19.15 2.37
C GLU A 7 2.21 -19.34 1.19
N SER A 8 2.78 -19.79 0.08
CA SER A 8 2.14 -20.43 -1.07
C SER A 8 0.71 -19.99 -1.39
N ALA A 9 0.57 -19.15 -2.36
CA ALA A 9 -0.69 -18.57 -2.88
C ALA A 9 -1.71 -19.57 -3.46
N ALA A 10 -1.83 -20.74 -2.91
CA ALA A 10 -2.98 -21.61 -3.18
C ALA A 10 -4.27 -21.07 -2.52
N ASN A 11 -4.14 -20.14 -1.57
CA ASN A 11 -5.28 -19.54 -0.87
C ASN A 11 -5.07 -18.03 -0.72
N LYS A 12 -5.69 -17.25 -1.57
CA LYS A 12 -5.82 -15.78 -1.42
C LYS A 12 -6.48 -15.33 -0.09
N ASN A 13 -6.79 -16.26 0.80
CA ASN A 13 -7.62 -16.00 1.97
C ASN A 13 -6.96 -16.31 3.32
N ASP A 14 -5.70 -16.72 3.38
CA ASP A 14 -5.35 -17.44 4.61
C ASP A 14 -4.06 -17.07 5.33
N THR A 15 -3.28 -16.07 5.02
CA THR A 15 -2.16 -15.80 5.96
C THR A 15 -1.57 -14.39 5.83
N TYR A 16 -2.28 -13.42 6.32
CA TYR A 16 -1.63 -12.22 6.83
C TYR A 16 -1.21 -12.45 8.28
N ASP A 17 -0.07 -11.91 8.66
CA ASP A 17 0.40 -11.98 10.04
C ASP A 17 -0.46 -11.08 10.94
N ILE A 18 -0.79 -11.58 12.13
CA ILE A 18 -1.46 -10.76 13.15
C ILE A 18 -0.41 -10.34 14.17
N VAL A 19 -0.30 -9.04 14.35
CA VAL A 19 0.59 -8.42 15.32
C VAL A 19 -0.23 -7.86 16.47
N SER A 20 -0.01 -8.37 17.66
CA SER A 20 -0.64 -7.90 18.88
C SER A 20 0.37 -7.12 19.75
N ASN A 21 -0.14 -6.16 20.52
CA ASN A 21 0.67 -5.29 21.40
C ASN A 21 1.65 -4.38 20.63
N PHE A 22 1.36 -4.05 19.37
CA PHE A 22 2.12 -3.06 18.63
C PHE A 22 1.74 -1.65 19.10
N THR A 23 2.75 -0.83 19.33
CA THR A 23 2.57 0.56 19.70
C THR A 23 2.99 1.45 18.53
N ALA A 24 2.02 2.05 17.84
CA ALA A 24 2.27 3.00 16.77
C ALA A 24 2.77 4.36 17.32
N GLY A 25 3.38 5.16 16.44
CA GLY A 25 3.84 6.50 16.72
C GLY A 25 5.36 6.64 16.77
N SER A 26 5.82 7.88 16.77
CA SER A 26 7.25 8.21 16.70
C SER A 26 8.06 7.59 17.84
N SER A 27 9.16 6.93 17.47
CA SER A 27 10.06 6.25 18.42
C SER A 27 9.41 5.12 19.24
N LYS A 28 8.42 4.47 18.67
CA LYS A 28 7.73 3.31 19.22
C LYS A 28 8.18 2.03 18.53
N ASP A 29 7.29 1.04 18.44
CA ASP A 29 7.61 -0.24 17.80
C ASP A 29 7.85 -0.07 16.29
N GLN A 30 8.68 -0.93 15.72
CA GLN A 30 9.08 -0.89 14.30
C GLN A 30 8.84 -2.26 13.66
N ILE A 31 8.42 -2.22 12.41
CA ILE A 31 8.30 -3.36 11.51
C ILE A 31 9.35 -3.23 10.41
N ASP A 32 10.17 -4.25 10.24
CA ASP A 32 11.09 -4.39 9.13
C ASP A 32 10.35 -5.09 7.97
N LEU A 33 10.25 -4.41 6.86
CA LEU A 33 9.62 -4.92 5.63
C LEU A 33 10.71 -5.32 4.64
N ASP A 34 10.84 -6.61 4.37
CA ASP A 34 11.76 -7.12 3.36
C ASP A 34 11.11 -7.02 1.98
N ILE A 35 11.52 -6.00 1.23
CA ILE A 35 10.99 -5.73 -0.12
C ILE A 35 11.24 -6.91 -1.06
N SER A 36 12.40 -7.55 -0.97
CA SER A 36 12.73 -8.67 -1.86
C SER A 36 11.84 -9.90 -1.62
N GLU A 37 11.45 -10.12 -0.37
CA GLU A 37 10.50 -11.18 -0.02
C GLU A 37 9.08 -10.83 -0.48
N LEU A 38 8.66 -9.57 -0.30
CA LEU A 38 7.36 -9.08 -0.78
C LEU A 38 7.23 -9.23 -2.31
N GLU A 39 8.25 -8.84 -3.08
CA GLU A 39 8.27 -9.00 -4.53
C GLU A 39 8.20 -10.47 -4.96
N THR A 40 8.99 -11.33 -4.29
CA THR A 40 9.03 -12.76 -4.60
C THR A 40 7.73 -13.46 -4.24
N ALA A 41 7.16 -13.15 -3.09
CA ALA A 41 5.93 -13.74 -2.60
C ALA A 41 4.73 -13.39 -3.48
N SER A 42 4.68 -12.18 -3.98
CA SER A 42 3.60 -11.69 -4.83
C SER A 42 3.61 -12.30 -6.23
N SER A 43 4.75 -12.82 -6.71
CA SER A 43 4.80 -13.58 -7.97
C SER A 43 3.85 -14.79 -7.98
N VAL A 44 3.44 -15.23 -6.81
CA VAL A 44 2.52 -16.36 -6.61
C VAL A 44 1.05 -15.95 -6.76
N VAL A 45 0.70 -14.68 -6.59
CA VAL A 45 -0.70 -14.22 -6.58
C VAL A 45 -1.27 -14.06 -7.99
N SER A 46 -0.45 -13.60 -8.95
CA SER A 46 -0.92 -13.32 -10.32
C SER A 46 -0.05 -13.92 -11.41
N GLY A 47 1.03 -14.61 -11.07
CA GLY A 47 2.07 -14.98 -12.03
C GLY A 47 2.90 -13.79 -12.52
N THR A 48 2.72 -12.62 -11.93
CA THR A 48 3.45 -11.39 -12.22
C THR A 48 4.30 -11.05 -11.01
N THR A 49 5.58 -10.79 -11.21
CA THR A 49 6.46 -10.29 -10.15
C THR A 49 6.00 -8.87 -9.81
N LEU A 50 5.76 -8.58 -8.53
CA LEU A 50 5.48 -7.21 -8.11
C LEU A 50 6.77 -6.40 -8.12
N ASN A 51 6.64 -5.15 -8.47
CA ASN A 51 7.70 -4.15 -8.43
C ASN A 51 7.21 -3.01 -7.53
N PHE A 52 7.71 -2.93 -6.31
CA PHE A 52 7.30 -1.90 -5.37
C PHE A 52 7.85 -0.55 -5.76
N VAL A 53 6.96 0.43 -5.86
CA VAL A 53 7.27 1.78 -6.32
C VAL A 53 6.73 2.83 -5.36
N ALA A 54 7.49 3.91 -5.20
CA ALA A 54 6.99 5.14 -4.62
C ALA A 54 6.28 5.95 -5.72
N LEU A 55 5.05 6.34 -5.46
CA LEU A 55 4.30 7.20 -6.37
C LEU A 55 4.50 8.66 -5.97
N ASP A 56 4.88 9.46 -6.95
CA ASP A 56 5.02 10.91 -6.80
C ASP A 56 4.17 11.61 -7.85
N GLY A 57 3.25 12.41 -7.39
CA GLY A 57 2.41 13.22 -8.28
C GLY A 57 3.16 14.24 -9.12
N ALA A 58 4.43 14.48 -8.90
CA ALA A 58 5.26 15.41 -9.67
C ALA A 58 6.16 14.71 -10.69
N ASN A 59 6.47 13.43 -10.50
CA ASN A 59 7.36 12.67 -11.37
C ASN A 59 6.62 12.02 -12.54
N THR A 60 7.33 11.90 -13.65
CA THR A 60 6.84 11.21 -14.86
C THR A 60 7.06 9.70 -14.82
N ASN A 61 7.80 9.19 -13.84
CA ASN A 61 8.06 7.78 -13.64
C ASN A 61 7.92 7.44 -12.15
N ALA A 62 7.35 6.29 -11.86
CA ALA A 62 7.38 5.73 -10.52
C ALA A 62 8.84 5.41 -10.13
N VAL A 63 9.16 5.56 -8.85
CA VAL A 63 10.50 5.31 -8.32
C VAL A 63 10.48 3.96 -7.61
N GLU A 64 11.33 3.03 -8.06
CA GLU A 64 11.49 1.73 -7.42
C GLU A 64 11.89 1.87 -5.95
N ILE A 65 11.20 1.17 -5.07
CA ILE A 65 11.51 1.09 -3.65
C ILE A 65 12.53 -0.03 -3.45
N THR A 66 13.65 0.29 -2.79
CA THR A 66 14.70 -0.67 -2.45
C THR A 66 15.01 -0.61 -0.97
N ALA A 67 15.72 -1.63 -0.46
CA ALA A 67 16.21 -1.64 0.92
C ALA A 67 16.94 -0.32 1.26
N GLY A 68 16.63 0.23 2.43
CA GLY A 68 17.17 1.51 2.90
C GLY A 68 16.53 2.76 2.27
N THR A 69 15.48 2.63 1.45
CA THR A 69 14.69 3.78 1.02
C THR A 69 14.04 4.43 2.25
N THR A 70 14.14 5.75 2.36
CA THR A 70 13.49 6.48 3.46
C THR A 70 11.98 6.33 3.36
N PHE A 71 11.36 5.89 4.45
CA PHE A 71 9.93 5.70 4.51
C PHE A 71 9.20 7.05 4.52
N VAL A 72 8.25 7.23 3.62
CA VAL A 72 7.40 8.43 3.50
C VAL A 72 5.95 7.99 3.53
N LEU A 73 5.23 8.40 4.58
CA LEU A 73 3.79 8.18 4.72
C LEU A 73 3.01 9.33 4.10
N GLU A 74 2.04 9.03 3.26
CA GLU A 74 1.14 10.02 2.66
C GLU A 74 -0.31 9.74 3.08
N PRO A 75 -0.91 10.60 3.91
CA PRO A 75 -2.32 10.47 4.28
C PRO A 75 -3.24 10.71 3.08
N VAL A 76 -4.18 9.79 2.87
CA VAL A 76 -5.23 9.91 1.86
C VAL A 76 -6.55 10.15 2.59
N THR A 77 -7.02 11.38 2.60
CA THR A 77 -8.22 11.83 3.33
C THR A 77 -9.39 12.18 2.42
N GLY A 78 -9.24 12.03 1.12
CA GLY A 78 -10.25 12.32 0.11
C GLY A 78 -9.69 12.25 -1.31
N ASP A 79 -10.57 12.51 -2.28
CA ASP A 79 -10.15 12.60 -3.68
C ASP A 79 -9.02 13.63 -3.84
N ASN A 80 -8.03 13.29 -4.64
CA ASN A 80 -6.90 14.15 -4.99
C ASN A 80 -5.71 14.16 -4.01
N SER A 81 -5.56 13.14 -3.24
CA SER A 81 -4.35 12.92 -2.46
C SER A 81 -3.14 12.73 -3.38
N ASN A 82 -1.97 12.96 -2.85
CA ASN A 82 -0.72 13.01 -3.60
C ASN A 82 -0.51 14.32 -4.40
N ALA A 83 -0.98 15.44 -3.81
CA ALA A 83 -0.85 16.75 -4.43
C ALA A 83 0.56 17.35 -4.36
N ASP A 84 1.41 16.91 -3.45
CA ASP A 84 2.54 17.72 -2.99
C ASP A 84 3.93 17.27 -3.47
N GLY A 85 4.03 16.23 -4.28
CA GLY A 85 5.30 15.86 -4.90
C GLY A 85 6.29 15.14 -3.98
N ALA A 86 5.83 14.55 -2.89
CA ALA A 86 6.63 13.62 -2.10
C ALA A 86 6.54 12.22 -2.72
N ASN A 87 7.65 11.49 -2.79
CA ASN A 87 7.65 10.08 -3.15
C ASN A 87 7.04 9.27 -2.00
N ALA A 88 5.74 9.03 -2.03
CA ALA A 88 5.08 8.21 -1.04
C ALA A 88 5.49 6.76 -1.20
N THR A 89 6.05 6.17 -0.14
CA THR A 89 6.37 4.75 -0.07
C THR A 89 5.23 3.94 0.53
N MET A 90 4.33 4.61 1.27
CA MET A 90 3.11 4.01 1.78
C MET A 90 2.01 5.06 1.89
N TYR A 91 0.80 4.70 1.50
CA TYR A 91 -0.40 5.51 1.70
C TYR A 91 -1.11 5.12 2.99
N ILE A 92 -1.60 6.11 3.72
CA ILE A 92 -2.45 5.94 4.89
C ILE A 92 -3.87 6.28 4.47
N LEU A 93 -4.74 5.28 4.28
CA LEU A 93 -6.12 5.49 3.90
C LEU A 93 -6.95 5.90 5.14
N ASP A 94 -7.00 7.20 5.38
CA ASP A 94 -7.83 7.81 6.42
C ASP A 94 -9.24 8.04 5.87
N ALA A 95 -10.03 6.97 5.89
CA ALA A 95 -11.41 6.96 5.40
C ALA A 95 -12.44 7.43 6.45
N GLY A 96 -11.98 7.99 7.55
CA GLY A 96 -12.82 8.45 8.65
C GLY A 96 -13.55 7.29 9.33
N SER A 97 -14.86 7.17 9.15
CA SER A 97 -15.64 6.06 9.71
C SER A 97 -15.80 4.86 8.76
N ASN A 98 -15.26 4.93 7.57
CA ASN A 98 -15.34 3.83 6.61
C ASN A 98 -14.25 2.81 6.89
N THR A 99 -14.64 1.55 6.93
CA THR A 99 -13.72 0.42 7.11
C THR A 99 -13.91 -0.55 5.95
N TYR A 100 -12.86 -1.31 5.64
CA TYR A 100 -12.87 -2.26 4.53
C TYR A 100 -12.65 -3.68 5.03
N ALA A 101 -13.29 -4.65 4.39
CA ALA A 101 -13.18 -6.05 4.82
C ALA A 101 -11.85 -6.70 4.38
N THR A 102 -11.28 -6.25 3.27
CA THR A 102 -10.05 -6.76 2.67
C THR A 102 -9.30 -5.65 1.96
N ALA A 103 -8.02 -5.85 1.67
CA ALA A 103 -7.24 -4.95 0.82
C ALA A 103 -7.87 -4.77 -0.56
N ASP A 104 -8.41 -5.84 -1.14
CA ASP A 104 -9.06 -5.80 -2.46
C ASP A 104 -10.30 -4.88 -2.47
N ALA A 105 -11.05 -4.84 -1.37
CA ALA A 105 -12.16 -3.87 -1.22
C ALA A 105 -11.67 -2.44 -0.94
N ALA A 106 -10.49 -2.28 -0.33
CA ALA A 106 -9.94 -0.96 -0.02
C ALA A 106 -9.29 -0.29 -1.24
N VAL A 107 -8.71 -1.07 -2.16
CA VAL A 107 -8.07 -0.50 -3.36
C VAL A 107 -9.06 0.15 -4.32
N ASP A 108 -10.31 -0.30 -4.36
CA ASP A 108 -11.36 0.35 -5.14
C ASP A 108 -11.52 1.84 -4.77
N ALA A 109 -11.21 2.20 -3.52
CA ALA A 109 -11.29 3.57 -3.05
C ALA A 109 -10.19 4.46 -3.64
N PHE A 110 -9.06 3.90 -4.07
CA PHE A 110 -7.95 4.62 -4.68
C PHE A 110 -8.09 4.84 -6.19
N GLU A 111 -9.02 4.17 -6.83
CA GLU A 111 -9.26 4.28 -8.26
C GLU A 111 -10.09 5.52 -8.65
N ASP A 112 -10.20 5.82 -9.94
CA ASP A 112 -10.81 7.06 -10.48
C ASP A 112 -12.24 7.34 -9.98
N ALA A 113 -13.04 6.31 -9.74
CA ALA A 113 -14.40 6.48 -9.20
C ALA A 113 -14.46 6.39 -7.67
N GLY A 114 -13.34 6.15 -6.99
CA GLY A 114 -13.27 6.02 -5.54
C GLY A 114 -13.25 7.37 -4.83
N ASP A 115 -13.71 7.37 -3.57
CA ASP A 115 -13.75 8.58 -2.74
C ASP A 115 -12.36 9.09 -2.34
N PHE A 116 -11.32 8.27 -2.51
CA PHE A 116 -9.94 8.51 -2.11
C PHE A 116 -8.98 8.34 -3.29
N ALA A 117 -9.41 8.67 -4.50
CA ALA A 117 -8.65 8.45 -5.72
C ALA A 117 -7.24 9.06 -5.65
N ILE A 118 -6.23 8.20 -5.85
CA ILE A 118 -4.82 8.60 -5.93
C ILE A 118 -4.56 9.11 -7.35
N LYS A 119 -4.04 10.32 -7.44
CA LYS A 119 -3.62 10.92 -8.72
C LYS A 119 -2.11 10.91 -8.83
N HIS A 120 -1.63 10.36 -9.90
CA HIS A 120 -0.21 10.25 -10.21
C HIS A 120 0.11 10.83 -11.60
N ASN A 121 1.39 11.07 -11.83
CA ASN A 121 1.94 11.56 -13.10
C ASN A 121 2.97 10.59 -13.67
N ALA A 122 3.00 9.35 -13.17
CA ALA A 122 3.91 8.31 -13.60
C ALA A 122 3.23 7.37 -14.61
N ASN A 123 4.02 6.80 -15.52
CA ASN A 123 3.58 5.63 -16.27
C ASN A 123 3.73 4.42 -15.36
N LEU A 124 2.64 3.73 -15.10
CA LEU A 124 2.61 2.52 -14.30
C LEU A 124 2.48 1.30 -15.19
N SER A 125 3.18 0.25 -14.86
CA SER A 125 3.17 -1.03 -15.55
C SER A 125 2.36 -2.06 -14.78
N ALA A 126 1.87 -3.10 -15.44
CA ALA A 126 1.33 -4.25 -14.73
C ALA A 126 2.40 -4.84 -13.81
N GLY A 127 2.03 -5.07 -12.55
CA GLY A 127 2.94 -5.52 -11.50
C GLY A 127 3.56 -4.39 -10.67
N ASP A 128 3.47 -3.12 -11.08
CA ASP A 128 3.84 -2.03 -10.19
C ASP A 128 2.91 -2.03 -8.97
N ALA A 129 3.51 -1.91 -7.79
CA ALA A 129 2.82 -2.05 -6.51
C ALA A 129 3.21 -0.92 -5.55
N PHE A 130 2.32 -0.60 -4.65
CA PHE A 130 2.61 0.32 -3.55
C PHE A 130 2.02 -0.19 -2.23
N LEU A 131 2.62 0.21 -1.12
CA LEU A 131 2.13 -0.13 0.21
C LEU A 131 1.03 0.83 0.64
N PHE A 132 0.07 0.32 1.40
CA PHE A 132 -0.92 1.15 2.06
C PHE A 132 -1.40 0.52 3.37
N ALA A 133 -1.95 1.35 4.25
CA ALA A 133 -2.59 0.89 5.48
C ALA A 133 -4.03 1.40 5.52
N TYR A 134 -4.93 0.59 6.04
CA TYR A 134 -6.37 0.89 6.13
C TYR A 134 -6.99 0.32 7.39
N GLU A 135 -8.12 0.90 7.81
CA GLU A 135 -8.92 0.37 8.92
C GLU A 135 -9.73 -0.84 8.47
N ASN A 136 -9.48 -2.00 9.10
CA ASN A 136 -10.14 -3.25 8.79
C ASN A 136 -11.49 -3.36 9.49
N ALA A 137 -12.54 -3.74 8.76
CA ALA A 137 -13.89 -3.87 9.29
C ALA A 137 -14.06 -4.92 10.40
N SER A 138 -13.14 -5.88 10.49
CA SER A 138 -13.22 -6.98 11.45
C SER A 138 -12.33 -6.76 12.67
N SER A 139 -11.17 -6.12 12.50
CA SER A 139 -10.21 -5.92 13.60
C SER A 139 -9.07 -4.99 13.18
N GLY A 140 -8.85 -3.92 13.92
CA GLY A 140 -7.61 -3.15 13.86
C GLY A 140 -7.30 -2.48 12.53
N VAL A 141 -6.00 -2.30 12.28
CA VAL A 141 -5.48 -1.72 11.05
C VAL A 141 -4.70 -2.79 10.27
N THR A 142 -4.88 -2.83 8.96
CA THR A 142 -4.15 -3.75 8.08
C THR A 142 -3.19 -2.97 7.21
N LEU A 143 -1.92 -3.39 7.19
CA LEU A 143 -0.94 -3.05 6.17
C LEU A 143 -1.15 -3.98 4.99
N ALA A 144 -1.18 -3.42 3.79
CA ALA A 144 -1.48 -4.13 2.57
C ALA A 144 -0.62 -3.64 1.40
N ALA A 145 -0.61 -4.40 0.34
CA ALA A 145 -0.08 -3.98 -0.95
C ALA A 145 -1.21 -3.84 -1.96
N ALA A 146 -1.20 -2.74 -2.70
CA ALA A 146 -1.98 -2.56 -3.93
C ALA A 146 -1.05 -2.80 -5.12
N PHE A 147 -1.54 -3.45 -6.17
CA PHE A 147 -0.76 -3.67 -7.38
C PHE A 147 -1.63 -3.57 -8.63
N LEU A 148 -1.01 -3.13 -9.72
CA LEU A 148 -1.71 -3.01 -10.99
C LEU A 148 -1.77 -4.36 -11.71
N ASN A 149 -2.96 -4.79 -12.09
CA ASN A 149 -3.19 -5.95 -12.94
C ASN A 149 -3.05 -5.61 -14.45
N ALA A 150 -3.05 -4.32 -14.79
CA ALA A 150 -2.83 -3.80 -16.13
C ALA A 150 -2.00 -2.52 -16.09
N ALA A 151 -1.32 -2.20 -17.18
CA ALA A 151 -0.57 -0.95 -17.27
C ALA A 151 -1.54 0.25 -17.27
N ASP A 152 -1.21 1.26 -16.48
CA ASP A 152 -1.86 2.56 -16.50
C ASP A 152 -0.96 3.59 -17.20
N SER A 153 -1.39 4.04 -18.37
CA SER A 153 -0.62 4.95 -19.23
C SER A 153 -0.98 6.42 -19.04
N ASN A 154 -1.77 6.75 -18.01
CA ASN A 154 -2.24 8.12 -17.75
C ASN A 154 -1.15 9.07 -17.24
N GLY A 155 0.11 8.71 -17.33
CA GLY A 155 1.27 9.54 -17.03
C GLY A 155 1.44 10.73 -17.98
N ASP A 156 0.36 11.45 -18.26
CA ASP A 156 0.41 12.70 -19.01
C ASP A 156 0.45 13.89 -18.03
N ALA A 157 0.88 15.04 -18.50
CA ALA A 157 1.11 16.26 -17.72
C ALA A 157 -0.09 16.78 -16.88
N ALA A 158 -1.24 16.18 -17.01
CA ALA A 158 -2.39 16.37 -16.13
C ALA A 158 -2.54 15.10 -15.28
N ARG A 159 -2.20 15.18 -14.00
CA ARG A 159 -2.41 14.10 -13.02
C ARG A 159 -3.73 13.39 -13.25
N ALA A 160 -3.66 12.08 -13.50
CA ALA A 160 -4.82 11.22 -13.66
C ALA A 160 -4.95 10.29 -12.44
N ALA A 161 -6.17 9.95 -12.09
CA ALA A 161 -6.42 8.88 -11.13
C ALA A 161 -6.10 7.53 -11.77
N ILE A 162 -5.74 6.55 -10.94
CA ILE A 162 -5.57 5.16 -11.38
C ILE A 162 -6.89 4.67 -11.98
N ALA A 163 -6.84 4.04 -13.14
CA ALA A 163 -8.04 3.63 -13.87
C ALA A 163 -8.83 2.55 -13.10
N ASN A 164 -10.16 2.63 -13.15
CA ASN A 164 -11.03 1.69 -12.46
C ASN A 164 -10.82 0.24 -12.88
N GLY A 165 -10.77 -0.65 -11.89
CA GLY A 165 -10.60 -2.09 -12.07
C GLY A 165 -9.17 -2.49 -12.47
N THR A 166 -8.19 -1.62 -12.23
CA THR A 166 -6.78 -1.93 -12.50
C THR A 166 -5.99 -2.27 -11.26
N LEU A 167 -6.50 -1.98 -10.06
CA LEU A 167 -5.87 -2.34 -8.81
C LEU A 167 -6.44 -3.64 -8.25
N ASP A 168 -5.56 -4.49 -7.77
CA ASP A 168 -5.85 -5.61 -6.87
C ASP A 168 -5.14 -5.38 -5.53
N GLY A 169 -5.68 -5.90 -4.43
CA GLY A 169 -5.15 -5.71 -3.08
C GLY A 169 -4.80 -7.02 -2.37
N ILE A 170 -3.75 -6.99 -1.56
CA ILE A 170 -3.31 -8.12 -0.74
C ILE A 170 -3.04 -7.64 0.68
N ASP A 171 -3.68 -8.29 1.66
CA ASP A 171 -3.38 -8.09 3.08
C ASP A 171 -2.01 -8.69 3.42
N LEU A 172 -1.18 -7.93 4.12
CA LEU A 172 0.16 -8.34 4.55
C LEU A 172 0.22 -8.57 6.06
N ILE A 173 -0.16 -7.58 6.85
CA ILE A 173 -0.05 -7.60 8.32
C ILE A 173 -1.28 -6.93 8.92
N THR A 174 -1.90 -7.53 9.92
CA THR A 174 -2.96 -6.87 10.71
C THR A 174 -2.47 -6.58 12.12
N PHE A 175 -2.64 -5.35 12.56
CA PHE A 175 -2.37 -4.86 13.91
C PHE A 175 -3.70 -4.80 14.67
N ASP A 176 -3.97 -5.79 15.51
CA ASP A 176 -5.27 -5.94 16.17
C ASP A 176 -5.50 -4.95 17.31
N ASP A 177 -4.44 -4.34 17.84
CA ASP A 177 -4.48 -3.32 18.90
C ASP A 177 -4.52 -1.88 18.36
N ILE A 178 -4.34 -1.67 17.06
CA ILE A 178 -4.39 -0.34 16.43
C ILE A 178 -5.78 -0.16 15.81
N THR A 179 -6.51 0.86 16.22
CA THR A 179 -7.88 1.13 15.74
C THR A 179 -7.97 2.40 14.89
N ASP A 180 -6.89 3.12 14.74
CA ASP A 180 -6.81 4.37 14.00
C ASP A 180 -5.53 4.36 13.16
N VAL A 181 -5.68 4.29 11.85
CA VAL A 181 -4.59 4.21 10.89
C VAL A 181 -3.68 5.44 10.92
N THR A 182 -4.19 6.60 11.35
CA THR A 182 -3.43 7.85 11.43
C THR A 182 -2.42 7.87 12.57
N THR A 183 -2.44 6.88 13.45
CA THR A 183 -1.45 6.76 14.55
C THR A 183 -0.09 6.28 14.08
N PHE A 184 0.03 5.73 12.88
CA PHE A 184 1.33 5.34 12.32
C PHE A 184 2.22 6.55 12.03
N ASP A 185 3.51 6.35 12.28
CA ASP A 185 4.59 7.29 11.95
C ASP A 185 5.60 6.58 11.03
N ALA A 186 6.31 7.32 10.20
CA ALA A 186 7.30 6.75 9.28
C ALA A 186 8.36 5.89 10.00
N THR A 187 8.65 6.20 11.28
CA THR A 187 9.59 5.43 12.10
C THR A 187 9.05 4.07 12.58
N ASN A 188 7.76 3.78 12.34
CA ASN A 188 7.20 2.46 12.62
C ASN A 188 7.57 1.42 11.56
N PHE A 189 8.15 1.83 10.44
CA PHE A 189 8.47 0.97 9.32
C PHE A 189 9.92 1.18 8.86
N ASP A 190 10.58 0.11 8.48
CA ASP A 190 11.89 0.12 7.85
C ASP A 190 11.86 -0.81 6.63
N LEU A 191 12.51 -0.38 5.56
CA LEU A 191 12.64 -1.17 4.33
C LEU A 191 14.02 -1.83 4.29
N VAL A 192 14.05 -3.14 4.42
CA VAL A 192 15.27 -3.96 4.49
C VAL A 192 15.41 -4.89 3.29
#